data_d46baae5bcbdc1e98f707206fb92f5f5
#
_entry.id   d46baae5bcbdc1e98f707206fb92f5f5
#
_cell.length_a   1.000
_cell.length_b   1.000
_cell.length_c   1.000
_cell.angle_alpha   90.00
_cell.angle_beta   90.00
_cell.angle_gamma   90.00
#
_symmetry.space_group_name_H-M   'P 1'
#
loop_
_entity.id
_entity.type
_entity.pdbx_description
1 polymer ?
#
loop_
_entity_poly.entity_id
_entity_poly.type
_entity_poly.pdbx_seq_one_letter_code
_entity_poly.pdbx_strand_id
1 'polypeptide(L)'
;MDNNYALPPSGRTPVWRHITKAAKSGDFILQVCQACETVQYPPRELCKDCLQDKLEWQKLSPQGELISHTNLHASTNAFFRRYLPRKIALIKMDCGPIIFAHIAYSDAKTGDRLTIMSKRDLSGEGVFIALTDLIEANVQLDQLNKLLLQD
;
A
#
# COMPACT_ATOMS: atom_id res chain seq x y z
N MET A 1 -24.51 -24.14 -6.02
CA MET A 1 -24.02 -22.85 -6.60
C MET A 1 -22.92 -22.36 -5.68
N ASP A 2 -21.69 -22.69 -6.01
CA ASP A 2 -20.56 -22.32 -5.16
C ASP A 2 -20.30 -20.84 -5.31
N ASN A 3 -20.81 -20.07 -4.35
CA ASN A 3 -20.55 -18.64 -4.20
C ASN A 3 -19.13 -18.45 -3.63
N ASN A 4 -18.15 -19.07 -4.27
CA ASN A 4 -16.76 -18.94 -3.90
C ASN A 4 -16.26 -17.56 -4.39
N TYR A 5 -16.61 -16.52 -3.62
CA TYR A 5 -16.05 -15.19 -3.83
C TYR A 5 -14.57 -15.27 -3.55
N ALA A 6 -13.76 -15.28 -4.60
CA ALA A 6 -12.33 -15.16 -4.46
C ALA A 6 -12.03 -13.87 -3.67
N LEU A 7 -11.22 -13.98 -2.63
CA LEU A 7 -10.71 -12.87 -1.85
C LEU A 7 -9.39 -12.36 -2.45
N PRO A 8 -8.95 -11.15 -2.08
CA PRO A 8 -7.59 -10.72 -2.38
C PRO A 8 -6.56 -11.71 -1.83
N PRO A 9 -5.35 -11.78 -2.40
CA PRO A 9 -4.31 -12.68 -1.90
C PRO A 9 -3.95 -12.38 -0.45
N SER A 10 -3.96 -13.40 0.42
CA SER A 10 -3.62 -13.30 1.85
C SER A 10 -2.22 -13.83 2.19
N GLY A 11 -1.49 -14.36 1.23
CA GLY A 11 -0.16 -14.95 1.41
C GLY A 11 0.94 -13.91 1.61
N ARG A 12 0.89 -13.15 2.70
CA ARG A 12 1.92 -12.18 3.07
C ARG A 12 3.01 -12.82 3.91
N THR A 13 4.22 -12.28 3.84
CA THR A 13 5.31 -12.67 4.72
C THR A 13 4.97 -12.33 6.18
N PRO A 14 5.49 -13.07 7.19
CA PRO A 14 5.25 -12.77 8.59
C PRO A 14 5.58 -11.32 8.98
N VAL A 15 6.61 -10.73 8.36
CA VAL A 15 7.04 -9.35 8.60
C VAL A 15 5.94 -8.34 8.20
N TRP A 16 5.11 -8.66 7.21
CA TRP A 16 4.02 -7.79 6.76
C TRP A 16 2.91 -7.59 7.80
N ARG A 17 2.80 -8.46 8.80
CA ARG A 17 1.78 -8.38 9.87
C ARG A 17 1.78 -7.04 10.61
N HIS A 18 2.93 -6.38 10.70
CA HIS A 18 3.03 -5.05 11.32
C HIS A 18 2.23 -4.01 10.51
N ILE A 19 2.34 -4.04 9.18
CA ILE A 19 1.55 -3.16 8.30
C ILE A 19 0.05 -3.49 8.42
N THR A 20 -0.31 -4.76 8.46
CA THR A 20 -1.70 -5.20 8.67
C THR A 20 -2.26 -4.70 10.01
N LYS A 21 -1.45 -4.72 11.07
CA LYS A 21 -1.84 -4.18 12.37
C LYS A 21 -2.02 -2.66 12.33
N ALA A 22 -1.09 -1.94 11.71
CA ALA A 22 -1.17 -0.48 11.56
C ALA A 22 -2.35 -0.02 10.69
N ALA A 23 -2.79 -0.87 9.77
CA ALA A 23 -3.95 -0.59 8.90
C ALA A 23 -5.26 -0.39 9.68
N LYS A 24 -5.37 -0.89 10.92
CA LYS A 24 -6.53 -0.67 11.80
C LYS A 24 -6.69 0.79 12.22
N SER A 25 -5.58 1.51 12.34
CA SER A 25 -5.56 2.95 12.67
C SER A 25 -5.29 3.86 11.48
N GLY A 26 -5.04 3.27 10.29
CA GLY A 26 -4.70 4.02 9.08
C GLY A 26 -3.26 4.50 9.05
N ASP A 27 -2.42 4.09 10.02
CA ASP A 27 -1.05 4.57 10.14
C ASP A 27 -0.15 4.06 9.02
N PHE A 28 0.71 4.96 8.53
CA PHE A 28 1.80 4.62 7.63
C PHE A 28 3.07 4.31 8.43
N ILE A 29 3.48 3.06 8.40
CA ILE A 29 4.68 2.58 9.09
C ILE A 29 5.61 1.85 8.12
N LEU A 30 6.91 2.03 8.29
CA LEU A 30 7.95 1.26 7.61
C LEU A 30 9.05 0.86 8.59
N GLN A 31 9.93 -0.04 8.15
CA GLN A 31 11.11 -0.42 8.91
C GLN A 31 12.21 0.61 8.74
N VAL A 32 12.84 0.99 9.86
CA VAL A 32 14.02 1.85 9.91
C VAL A 32 15.16 1.08 10.56
N CYS A 33 16.30 1.00 9.89
CA CYS A 33 17.50 0.36 10.43
C CYS A 33 18.15 1.24 11.48
N GLN A 34 18.34 0.71 12.69
CA GLN A 34 18.99 1.44 13.79
C GLN A 34 20.52 1.52 13.63
N ALA A 35 21.09 0.75 12.70
CA ALA A 35 22.52 0.76 12.45
C ALA A 35 22.95 1.77 11.38
N CYS A 36 22.14 1.94 10.31
CA CYS A 36 22.51 2.82 9.18
C CYS A 36 21.37 3.79 8.78
N GLU A 37 20.32 3.86 9.58
CA GLU A 37 19.17 4.78 9.41
C GLU A 37 18.38 4.61 8.10
N THR A 38 18.67 3.56 7.32
CA THR A 38 17.92 3.26 6.08
C THR A 38 16.47 2.96 6.40
N VAL A 39 15.56 3.65 5.71
CA VAL A 39 14.15 3.32 5.64
C VAL A 39 13.95 2.36 4.47
N GLN A 40 13.31 1.21 4.72
CA GLN A 40 13.17 0.20 3.67
C GLN A 40 11.74 -0.21 3.39
N TYR A 41 11.52 -0.52 2.12
CA TYR A 41 10.33 -1.17 1.56
C TYR A 41 10.75 -2.04 0.37
N PRO A 42 10.17 -3.23 0.18
CA PRO A 42 9.26 -3.94 1.09
C PRO A 42 9.94 -4.38 2.40
N PRO A 43 9.15 -4.70 3.44
CA PRO A 43 9.71 -5.14 4.71
C PRO A 43 10.45 -6.47 4.58
N ARG A 44 11.55 -6.60 5.31
CA ARG A 44 12.44 -7.77 5.31
C ARG A 44 12.94 -8.05 6.73
N GLU A 45 13.61 -9.16 6.92
CA GLU A 45 14.22 -9.53 8.20
C GLU A 45 15.59 -8.86 8.42
N LEU A 46 16.27 -8.47 7.33
CA LEU A 46 17.55 -7.79 7.35
C LEU A 46 17.47 -6.47 6.59
N CYS A 47 18.29 -5.51 7.03
CA CYS A 47 18.45 -4.25 6.31
C CYS A 47 19.00 -4.50 4.90
N LYS A 48 18.41 -3.87 3.92
CA LYS A 48 18.84 -4.02 2.50
C LYS A 48 20.21 -3.44 2.22
N ASP A 49 20.67 -2.47 3.03
CA ASP A 49 21.93 -1.75 2.79
C ASP A 49 23.08 -2.27 3.65
N CYS A 50 22.89 -2.43 4.96
CA CYS A 50 23.98 -2.86 5.85
C CYS A 50 23.88 -4.31 6.33
N LEU A 51 22.81 -5.04 5.94
CA LEU A 51 22.54 -6.45 6.26
C LEU A 51 22.40 -6.76 7.76
N GLN A 52 22.24 -5.74 8.61
CA GLN A 52 21.99 -5.92 10.04
C GLN A 52 20.49 -6.23 10.29
N ASP A 53 20.21 -6.92 11.38
CA ASP A 53 18.85 -7.27 11.82
C ASP A 53 18.20 -6.21 12.74
N LYS A 54 18.88 -5.07 12.94
CA LYS A 54 18.45 -3.98 13.82
C LYS A 54 17.37 -3.12 13.16
N LEU A 55 16.25 -3.73 12.81
CA LEU A 55 15.14 -3.07 12.14
C LEU A 55 14.02 -2.78 13.14
N GLU A 56 13.57 -1.53 13.19
CA GLU A 56 12.43 -1.10 14.00
C GLU A 56 11.32 -0.54 13.13
N TRP A 57 10.08 -0.82 13.51
CA TRP A 57 8.91 -0.26 12.87
C TRP A 57 8.63 1.13 13.42
N GLN A 58 8.57 2.11 12.52
CA GLN A 58 8.34 3.50 12.89
C GLN A 58 7.20 4.10 12.06
N LYS A 59 6.39 4.93 12.72
CA LYS A 59 5.43 5.78 12.02
C LYS A 59 6.19 6.91 11.36
N LEU A 60 6.02 7.02 10.06
CA LEU A 60 6.77 7.97 9.23
C LEU A 60 5.79 8.94 8.52
N SER A 61 6.35 9.99 7.92
CA SER A 61 5.57 10.90 7.09
C SER A 61 4.88 10.11 5.98
N PRO A 62 3.54 10.20 5.87
CA PRO A 62 2.79 9.51 4.84
C PRO A 62 2.82 10.24 3.48
N GLN A 63 3.59 11.30 3.36
CA GLN A 63 3.65 12.12 2.16
C GLN A 63 4.65 11.56 1.14
N GLY A 64 4.29 11.66 -0.12
CA GLY A 64 5.15 11.26 -1.22
C GLY A 64 4.77 11.91 -2.53
N GLU A 65 5.57 11.63 -3.55
CA GLU A 65 5.39 12.12 -4.90
C GLU A 65 5.10 10.97 -5.85
N LEU A 66 4.09 11.11 -6.70
CA LEU A 66 3.75 10.13 -7.72
C LEU A 66 4.85 10.07 -8.78
N ILE A 67 5.52 8.91 -8.89
CA ILE A 67 6.51 8.67 -9.94
C ILE A 67 5.84 8.17 -11.21
N SER A 68 4.94 7.20 -11.04
CA SER A 68 4.28 6.53 -12.15
C SER A 68 3.00 5.86 -11.66
N HIS A 69 2.04 5.74 -12.55
CA HIS A 69 0.84 4.93 -12.34
C HIS A 69 0.51 4.15 -13.60
N THR A 70 -0.24 3.07 -13.45
CA THR A 70 -0.68 2.27 -14.59
C THR A 70 -2.05 1.65 -14.32
N ASN A 71 -2.75 1.33 -15.41
CA ASN A 71 -3.93 0.49 -15.38
C ASN A 71 -3.50 -0.95 -15.68
N LEU A 72 -3.70 -1.83 -14.71
CA LEU A 72 -3.52 -3.27 -14.93
C LEU A 72 -4.75 -3.83 -15.66
N HIS A 73 -4.54 -4.40 -16.82
CA HIS A 73 -5.59 -4.99 -17.68
C HIS A 73 -5.63 -6.51 -17.59
N ALA A 74 -4.67 -7.14 -16.95
CA ALA A 74 -4.58 -8.57 -16.77
C ALA A 74 -4.17 -8.96 -15.35
N SER A 75 -4.64 -10.09 -14.86
CA SER A 75 -4.22 -10.67 -13.59
C SER A 75 -4.40 -12.18 -13.60
N THR A 76 -3.45 -12.92 -13.02
CA THR A 76 -3.59 -14.34 -12.74
C THR A 76 -4.46 -14.63 -11.53
N ASN A 77 -4.62 -13.65 -10.64
CA ASN A 77 -5.44 -13.79 -9.43
C ASN A 77 -6.93 -13.66 -9.76
N ALA A 78 -7.73 -14.62 -9.31
CA ALA A 78 -9.16 -14.70 -9.61
C ALA A 78 -9.96 -13.50 -9.07
N PHE A 79 -9.59 -12.97 -7.90
CA PHE A 79 -10.22 -11.78 -7.34
C PHE A 79 -10.00 -10.58 -8.26
N PHE A 80 -8.73 -10.28 -8.59
CA PHE A 80 -8.41 -9.10 -9.39
C PHE A 80 -8.90 -9.17 -10.83
N ARG A 81 -9.03 -10.36 -11.43
CA ARG A 81 -9.63 -10.50 -12.77
C ARG A 81 -11.04 -9.94 -12.87
N ARG A 82 -11.81 -9.94 -11.76
CA ARG A 82 -13.18 -9.41 -11.74
C ARG A 82 -13.24 -7.89 -11.73
N TYR A 83 -12.16 -7.23 -11.34
CA TYR A 83 -12.11 -5.79 -11.12
C TYR A 83 -11.06 -5.11 -12.00
N LEU A 84 -10.83 -5.67 -13.19
CA LEU A 84 -9.98 -5.06 -14.20
C LEU A 84 -10.77 -4.05 -15.04
N PRO A 85 -10.13 -3.00 -15.55
CA PRO A 85 -8.77 -2.56 -15.22
C PRO A 85 -8.70 -1.98 -13.80
N ARG A 86 -7.55 -2.12 -13.13
CA ARG A 86 -7.32 -1.52 -11.82
C ARG A 86 -6.07 -0.66 -11.82
N LYS A 87 -6.10 0.39 -11.01
CA LYS A 87 -4.98 1.34 -10.94
C LYS A 87 -4.05 1.01 -9.80
N ILE A 88 -2.76 1.08 -10.09
CA ILE A 88 -1.68 1.05 -9.11
C ILE A 88 -0.73 2.21 -9.35
N ALA A 89 -0.06 2.65 -8.30
CA ALA A 89 0.90 3.74 -8.34
C ALA A 89 2.23 3.35 -7.70
N LEU A 90 3.30 3.91 -8.22
CA LEU A 90 4.63 3.96 -7.62
C LEU A 90 4.84 5.35 -7.07
N ILE A 91 5.15 5.43 -5.78
CA ILE A 91 5.25 6.68 -5.06
C ILE A 91 6.59 6.75 -4.36
N LYS A 92 7.34 7.82 -4.63
CA LYS A 92 8.57 8.17 -3.91
C LYS A 92 8.18 8.83 -2.60
N MET A 93 8.38 8.14 -1.49
CA MET A 93 8.08 8.67 -0.16
C MET A 93 9.11 9.71 0.27
N ASP A 94 8.67 10.73 0.98
CA ASP A 94 9.58 11.75 1.53
C ASP A 94 10.57 11.14 2.53
N CYS A 95 10.18 10.05 3.20
CA CYS A 95 11.04 9.29 4.10
C CYS A 95 12.06 8.37 3.39
N GLY A 96 12.06 8.30 2.06
CA GLY A 96 13.11 7.64 1.27
C GLY A 96 12.66 6.61 0.25
N PRO A 97 12.00 5.51 0.60
CA PRO A 97 11.75 4.41 -0.34
C PRO A 97 10.67 4.73 -1.37
N ILE A 98 10.66 3.94 -2.43
CA ILE A 98 9.55 3.89 -3.39
C ILE A 98 8.63 2.76 -2.95
N ILE A 99 7.34 3.05 -2.87
CA ILE A 99 6.32 2.08 -2.48
C ILE A 99 5.28 1.87 -3.57
N PHE A 100 4.62 0.72 -3.52
CA PHE A 100 3.39 0.45 -4.26
C PHE A 100 2.17 0.88 -3.44
N ALA A 101 1.19 1.49 -4.11
CA ALA A 101 -0.12 1.78 -3.51
C ALA A 101 -1.25 1.61 -4.52
N HIS A 102 -2.44 1.28 -4.01
CA HIS A 102 -3.67 1.39 -4.78
C HIS A 102 -4.05 2.86 -4.88
N ILE A 103 -4.51 3.28 -6.04
CA ILE A 103 -4.95 4.65 -6.30
C ILE A 103 -6.30 4.63 -7.02
N ALA A 104 -7.26 5.39 -6.49
CA ALA A 104 -8.57 5.55 -7.11
C ALA A 104 -8.61 6.71 -8.11
N TYR A 105 -7.79 7.73 -7.88
CA TYR A 105 -7.79 8.97 -8.68
C TYR A 105 -7.37 8.73 -10.12
N SER A 106 -8.24 9.14 -11.08
CA SER A 106 -8.05 8.84 -12.50
C SER A 106 -7.13 9.81 -13.22
N ASP A 107 -7.04 11.06 -12.75
CA ASP A 107 -6.31 12.13 -13.41
C ASP A 107 -4.93 12.41 -12.77
N ALA A 108 -4.43 11.43 -12.01
CA ALA A 108 -3.12 11.49 -11.37
C ALA A 108 -2.01 11.70 -12.43
N LYS A 109 -1.11 12.60 -12.12
CA LYS A 109 0.05 12.93 -12.97
C LYS A 109 1.34 12.74 -12.22
N THR A 110 2.38 12.34 -12.91
CA THR A 110 3.74 12.32 -12.36
C THR A 110 4.08 13.67 -11.74
N GLY A 111 4.59 13.64 -10.51
CA GLY A 111 4.88 14.83 -9.72
C GLY A 111 3.78 15.22 -8.72
N ASP A 112 2.58 14.66 -8.83
CA ASP A 112 1.50 14.95 -7.87
C ASP A 112 1.90 14.54 -6.45
N ARG A 113 1.56 15.38 -5.48
CA ARG A 113 1.72 15.08 -4.07
C ARG A 113 0.57 14.20 -3.59
N LEU A 114 0.90 13.14 -2.91
CA LEU A 114 -0.05 12.15 -2.40
C LEU A 114 0.19 11.88 -0.92
N THR A 115 -0.89 11.53 -0.23
CA THR A 115 -0.84 11.02 1.14
C THR A 115 -1.14 9.53 1.14
N ILE A 116 -0.32 8.74 1.84
CA ILE A 116 -0.47 7.30 1.94
C ILE A 116 -1.19 6.95 3.24
N MET A 117 -2.19 6.09 3.12
CA MET A 117 -2.92 5.52 4.23
C MET A 117 -2.81 3.99 4.17
N SER A 118 -2.66 3.35 5.32
CA SER A 118 -2.81 1.89 5.42
C SER A 118 -4.29 1.55 5.64
N LYS A 119 -4.81 0.59 4.87
CA LYS A 119 -6.15 0.04 5.03
C LYS A 119 -6.10 -1.48 4.96
N ARG A 120 -7.12 -2.16 5.50
CA ARG A 120 -7.25 -3.61 5.31
C ARG A 120 -8.04 -3.90 4.04
N ASP A 121 -7.57 -4.85 3.27
CA ASP A 121 -8.34 -5.38 2.14
C ASP A 121 -9.37 -6.41 2.60
N LEU A 122 -10.16 -6.93 1.67
CA LEU A 122 -11.22 -7.92 1.96
C LEU A 122 -10.69 -9.25 2.53
N SER A 123 -9.40 -9.54 2.42
CA SER A 123 -8.77 -10.69 3.06
C SER A 123 -8.26 -10.37 4.48
N GLY A 124 -8.41 -9.12 4.92
CA GLY A 124 -7.94 -8.62 6.21
C GLY A 124 -6.47 -8.19 6.23
N GLU A 125 -5.79 -8.21 5.08
CA GLU A 125 -4.38 -7.83 4.97
C GLU A 125 -4.21 -6.32 4.78
N GLY A 126 -3.15 -5.76 5.38
CA GLY A 126 -2.81 -4.35 5.21
C GLY A 126 -2.33 -4.05 3.78
N VAL A 127 -2.89 -3.01 3.18
CA VAL A 127 -2.48 -2.47 1.88
C VAL A 127 -2.30 -0.97 1.97
N PHE A 128 -1.48 -0.41 1.11
CA PHE A 128 -1.31 1.04 1.00
C PHE A 128 -2.27 1.62 -0.03
N ILE A 129 -2.91 2.71 0.35
CA ILE A 129 -3.80 3.51 -0.48
C ILE A 129 -3.20 4.90 -0.64
N ALA A 130 -3.10 5.36 -1.88
CA ALA A 130 -2.66 6.72 -2.20
C ALA A 130 -3.88 7.63 -2.37
N LEU A 131 -3.90 8.72 -1.63
CA LEU A 131 -4.94 9.74 -1.65
C LEU A 131 -4.37 11.06 -2.17
N THR A 132 -5.17 11.79 -2.94
CA THR A 132 -4.89 13.17 -3.35
C THR A 132 -5.71 14.16 -2.52
N ASP A 133 -5.20 15.35 -2.30
CA ASP A 133 -5.93 16.43 -1.63
C ASP A 133 -7.00 17.09 -2.53
N LEU A 134 -7.01 16.76 -3.83
CA LEU A 134 -7.94 17.34 -4.81
C LEU A 134 -9.36 16.76 -4.70
N ILE A 135 -9.53 15.62 -4.05
CA ILE A 135 -10.81 14.93 -3.89
C ILE A 135 -10.95 14.48 -2.44
N GLU A 136 -12.14 14.57 -1.88
CA GLU A 136 -12.39 14.09 -0.52
C GLU A 136 -11.96 12.64 -0.34
N ALA A 137 -11.29 12.35 0.77
CA ALA A 137 -10.74 11.02 1.07
C ALA A 137 -11.83 9.92 1.01
N ASN A 138 -13.03 10.19 1.55
CA ASN A 138 -14.13 9.25 1.55
C ASN A 138 -14.56 8.85 0.12
N VAL A 139 -14.63 9.80 -0.80
CA VAL A 139 -14.96 9.53 -2.20
C VAL A 139 -13.90 8.65 -2.86
N GLN A 140 -12.64 8.88 -2.57
CA GLN A 140 -11.53 8.06 -3.07
C GLN A 140 -11.58 6.63 -2.51
N LEU A 141 -11.86 6.49 -1.21
CA LEU A 141 -12.00 5.18 -0.55
C LEU A 141 -13.20 4.41 -1.08
N ASP A 142 -14.34 5.09 -1.33
CA ASP A 142 -15.52 4.46 -1.89
C ASP A 142 -15.28 3.87 -3.30
N GLN A 143 -14.41 4.47 -4.09
CA GLN A 143 -13.98 3.91 -5.37
C GLN A 143 -13.18 2.62 -5.24
N LEU A 144 -12.60 2.38 -4.07
CA LEU A 144 -11.84 1.18 -3.72
C LEU A 144 -12.64 0.20 -2.84
N ASN A 145 -13.95 0.41 -2.65
CA ASN A 145 -14.80 -0.39 -1.79
C ASN A 145 -14.82 -1.90 -2.13
N LYS A 146 -14.56 -2.24 -3.40
CA LYS A 146 -14.47 -3.64 -3.86
C LYS A 146 -13.18 -4.34 -3.42
N LEU A 147 -12.19 -3.58 -3.00
CA LEU A 147 -10.91 -4.08 -2.50
C LEU A 147 -10.83 -4.04 -0.98
N LEU A 148 -11.35 -2.98 -0.36
CA LEU A 148 -11.15 -2.65 1.03
C LEU A 148 -12.26 -3.21 1.93
N LEU A 149 -11.88 -3.63 3.16
CA LEU A 149 -12.85 -3.83 4.23
C LEU A 149 -13.47 -2.47 4.60
N GLN A 150 -14.78 -2.47 4.75
CA GLN A 150 -15.50 -1.36 5.34
C GLN A 150 -15.51 -1.60 6.87
N ASP A 151 -14.71 -0.85 7.57
CA ASP A 151 -14.66 -0.83 9.04
C ASP A 151 -15.63 0.20 9.59
#